data_276447b6084a87805fdd27f572fa1ed2
#
_entry.id   276447b6084a87805fdd27f572fa1ed2
#
_cell.length_a   1.000
_cell.length_b   1.000
_cell.length_c   1.000
_cell.angle_alpha   90.00
_cell.angle_beta   90.00
_cell.angle_gamma   90.00
#
_symmetry.space_group_name_H-M   'P 1'
#
loop_
_entity.id
_entity.type
_entity.pdbx_description
1 polymer ?
#
loop_
_entity_poly.entity_id
_entity_poly.type
_entity_poly.pdbx_seq_one_letter_code
_entity_poly.pdbx_strand_id
1 'polypeptide(L)'
;MTRKQKISLVVTVLNEQTSIKKLLISLLNQSFVPSEIIIIDAGSSDKTLQIIKSFKSKNIKLIVKSGISRSKARNLGVGLAKENIIAMTDAGCVAKKNWLENLAKPFLKNENNSKSLVVAGFYDMVPTFSKRDIRHNLQECFTVFLGTLPRDFDKNTFLPSTRSIAFNKAAWKKAGGFPIFLNDTAEDTVFSQKLIENAIEIKRIKNARVEWSMPENISVFFTKIKKYAKGDIKSKVIYSQAKGIESHNIKVILVLTRYIVGGGIFLFSVFGFVSPFVFVSLFSIYLFFAFLKVFLKTNKRVEIAVWGPVVQIMCDLAVMLGFAEGIMEQWAT
;
A
#
# COMPACT_ATOMS: atom_id res chain seq x y z
N MET A 1 7.74 -27.88 -27.33
CA MET A 1 8.17 -27.69 -25.92
C MET A 1 7.84 -26.27 -25.50
N THR A 2 6.78 -26.08 -24.72
CA THR A 2 6.44 -24.75 -24.17
C THR A 2 7.54 -24.30 -23.24
N ARG A 3 8.26 -23.23 -23.60
CA ARG A 3 9.32 -22.64 -22.80
C ARG A 3 8.73 -22.28 -21.43
N LYS A 4 9.13 -23.02 -20.38
CA LYS A 4 8.68 -22.75 -19.01
C LYS A 4 9.06 -21.30 -18.67
N GLN A 5 8.08 -20.42 -18.59
CA GLN A 5 8.36 -19.00 -18.33
C GLN A 5 9.05 -18.87 -16.98
N LYS A 6 10.11 -18.06 -16.95
CA LYS A 6 10.91 -17.78 -15.76
C LYS A 6 10.58 -16.39 -15.24
N ILE A 7 10.60 -16.23 -13.93
CA ILE A 7 10.26 -14.98 -13.24
C ILE A 7 11.40 -14.63 -12.28
N SER A 8 11.90 -13.41 -12.36
CA SER A 8 12.73 -12.81 -11.32
C SER A 8 11.83 -12.15 -10.27
N LEU A 9 12.10 -12.41 -9.01
CA LEU A 9 11.39 -11.79 -7.90
C LEU A 9 12.26 -10.69 -7.30
N VAL A 10 11.71 -9.48 -7.12
CA VAL A 10 12.41 -8.31 -6.58
C VAL A 10 11.74 -7.87 -5.28
N VAL A 11 12.55 -7.70 -4.23
CA VAL A 11 12.13 -7.19 -2.92
C VAL A 11 13.08 -6.06 -2.51
N THR A 12 12.53 -4.95 -2.03
CA THR A 12 13.30 -3.87 -1.43
C THR A 12 13.11 -3.86 0.08
N VAL A 13 14.19 -3.68 0.83
CA VAL A 13 14.16 -3.75 2.29
C VAL A 13 14.89 -2.57 2.93
N LEU A 14 14.39 -2.12 4.08
CA LEU A 14 15.06 -1.17 4.98
C LEU A 14 14.51 -1.33 6.39
N ASN A 15 15.33 -1.84 7.32
CA ASN A 15 14.96 -2.05 8.73
C ASN A 15 13.71 -2.92 8.92
N GLU A 16 13.77 -4.16 8.42
CA GLU A 16 12.66 -5.12 8.38
C GLU A 16 12.95 -6.39 9.19
N GLN A 17 13.74 -6.28 10.26
CA GLN A 17 14.14 -7.44 11.09
C GLN A 17 12.97 -8.26 11.64
N THR A 18 11.80 -7.66 11.83
CA THR A 18 10.60 -8.33 12.38
C THR A 18 9.79 -9.10 11.33
N SER A 19 9.89 -8.72 10.06
CA SER A 19 9.05 -9.23 8.96
C SER A 19 9.81 -10.08 7.96
N ILE A 20 11.08 -9.75 7.67
CA ILE A 20 11.85 -10.31 6.56
C ILE A 20 11.99 -11.83 6.62
N LYS A 21 12.11 -12.44 7.80
CA LYS A 21 12.20 -13.91 7.95
C LYS A 21 10.94 -14.60 7.42
N LYS A 22 9.76 -14.11 7.82
CA LYS A 22 8.47 -14.67 7.39
C LYS A 22 8.28 -14.52 5.87
N LEU A 23 8.64 -13.36 5.33
CA LEU A 23 8.60 -13.13 3.89
C LEU A 23 9.48 -14.16 3.16
N LEU A 24 10.77 -14.28 3.50
CA LEU A 24 11.70 -15.16 2.78
C LEU A 24 11.25 -16.62 2.82
N ILE A 25 10.75 -17.10 3.97
CA ILE A 25 10.16 -18.43 4.09
C ILE A 25 9.00 -18.60 3.11
N SER A 26 8.11 -17.60 3.01
CA SER A 26 6.95 -17.67 2.13
C SER A 26 7.34 -17.64 0.64
N LEU A 27 8.40 -16.90 0.27
CA LEU A 27 8.89 -16.81 -1.10
C LEU A 27 9.64 -18.08 -1.56
N LEU A 28 10.37 -18.72 -0.65
CA LEU A 28 11.06 -19.97 -0.95
C LEU A 28 10.10 -21.18 -1.04
N ASN A 29 8.92 -21.09 -0.43
CA ASN A 29 7.89 -22.14 -0.42
C ASN A 29 6.78 -21.94 -1.46
N GLN A 30 7.01 -21.14 -2.52
CA GLN A 30 6.02 -20.93 -3.58
C GLN A 30 5.81 -22.19 -4.42
N SER A 31 4.55 -22.44 -4.87
CA SER A 31 4.22 -23.53 -5.82
C SER A 31 4.88 -23.32 -7.19
N PHE A 32 5.06 -22.07 -7.60
CA PHE A 32 5.86 -21.68 -8.75
C PHE A 32 7.20 -21.09 -8.25
N VAL A 33 8.29 -21.82 -8.47
CA VAL A 33 9.61 -21.41 -7.98
C VAL A 33 10.16 -20.27 -8.85
N PRO A 34 10.52 -19.10 -8.27
CA PRO A 34 11.18 -18.04 -9.03
C PRO A 34 12.58 -18.47 -9.46
N SER A 35 13.05 -17.98 -10.60
CA SER A 35 14.42 -18.26 -11.09
C SER A 35 15.49 -17.59 -10.24
N GLU A 36 15.16 -16.46 -9.64
CA GLU A 36 16.00 -15.73 -8.68
C GLU A 36 15.13 -14.85 -7.77
N ILE A 37 15.64 -14.53 -6.58
CA ILE A 37 15.08 -13.58 -5.64
C ILE A 37 16.15 -12.51 -5.42
N ILE A 38 15.91 -11.31 -5.94
CA ILE A 38 16.81 -10.15 -5.80
C ILE A 38 16.31 -9.31 -4.65
N ILE A 39 17.14 -9.14 -3.64
CA ILE A 39 16.86 -8.32 -2.47
C ILE A 39 17.76 -7.11 -2.52
N ILE A 40 17.16 -5.92 -2.58
CA ILE A 40 17.89 -4.64 -2.52
C ILE A 40 17.71 -4.07 -1.13
N ASP A 41 18.78 -4.06 -0.36
CA ASP A 41 18.82 -3.41 0.96
C ASP A 41 19.27 -1.97 0.83
N ALA A 42 18.44 -1.03 1.31
CA ALA A 42 18.69 0.40 1.21
C ALA A 42 19.59 0.95 2.33
N GLY A 43 20.23 0.09 3.11
CA GLY A 43 21.15 0.43 4.21
C GLY A 43 20.53 0.16 5.58
N SER A 44 20.00 -1.04 5.79
CA SER A 44 19.45 -1.43 7.10
C SER A 44 20.51 -1.40 8.20
N SER A 45 20.15 -0.81 9.34
CA SER A 45 20.96 -0.70 10.54
C SER A 45 20.59 -1.69 11.64
N ASP A 46 19.48 -2.41 11.45
CA ASP A 46 18.97 -3.46 12.34
C ASP A 46 19.48 -4.85 11.93
N LYS A 47 18.88 -5.92 12.46
CA LYS A 47 19.28 -7.30 12.16
C LYS A 47 18.79 -7.82 10.77
N THR A 48 18.22 -6.97 9.92
CA THR A 48 17.69 -7.36 8.60
C THR A 48 18.72 -8.08 7.75
N LEU A 49 19.92 -7.49 7.58
CA LEU A 49 21.00 -8.10 6.78
C LEU A 49 21.48 -9.45 7.35
N GLN A 50 21.60 -9.54 8.67
CA GLN A 50 22.00 -10.79 9.33
C GLN A 50 20.97 -11.91 9.05
N ILE A 51 19.67 -11.58 9.15
CA ILE A 51 18.60 -12.53 8.90
C ILE A 51 18.61 -12.98 7.45
N ILE A 52 18.75 -12.06 6.47
CA ILE A 52 18.79 -12.44 5.04
C ILE A 52 19.97 -13.36 4.76
N LYS A 53 21.16 -13.04 5.27
CA LYS A 53 22.37 -13.85 5.10
C LYS A 53 22.30 -15.25 5.72
N SER A 54 21.43 -15.44 6.72
CA SER A 54 21.21 -16.77 7.32
C SER A 54 20.49 -17.75 6.39
N PHE A 55 19.80 -17.25 5.37
CA PHE A 55 19.17 -18.08 4.34
C PHE A 55 20.20 -18.50 3.30
N LYS A 56 20.76 -19.71 3.47
CA LYS A 56 21.74 -20.30 2.54
C LYS A 56 21.07 -20.81 1.26
N SER A 57 20.42 -19.91 0.49
CA SER A 57 19.76 -20.25 -0.77
C SER A 57 20.51 -19.67 -1.96
N LYS A 58 20.85 -20.52 -2.94
CA LYS A 58 21.50 -20.10 -4.20
C LYS A 58 20.61 -19.18 -5.04
N ASN A 59 19.30 -19.18 -4.78
CA ASN A 59 18.35 -18.36 -5.52
C ASN A 59 18.23 -16.93 -4.96
N ILE A 60 18.79 -16.64 -3.78
CA ILE A 60 18.77 -15.30 -3.18
C ILE A 60 20.02 -14.53 -3.55
N LYS A 61 19.83 -13.36 -4.14
CA LYS A 61 20.87 -12.38 -4.46
C LYS A 61 20.64 -11.11 -3.65
N LEU A 62 21.47 -10.90 -2.64
CA LEU A 62 21.43 -9.71 -1.78
C LEU A 62 22.37 -8.63 -2.31
N ILE A 63 21.84 -7.42 -2.50
CA ILE A 63 22.60 -6.23 -2.90
C ILE A 63 22.32 -5.14 -1.87
N VAL A 64 23.39 -4.61 -1.27
CA VAL A 64 23.31 -3.51 -0.31
C VAL A 64 23.70 -2.20 -1.03
N LYS A 65 22.78 -1.21 -0.96
CA LYS A 65 22.98 0.13 -1.51
C LYS A 65 22.44 1.16 -0.53
N SER A 66 23.27 1.56 0.42
CA SER A 66 22.89 2.50 1.47
C SER A 66 22.49 3.86 0.90
N GLY A 67 21.46 4.48 1.49
CA GLY A 67 21.02 5.84 1.18
C GLY A 67 20.21 5.99 -0.11
N ILE A 68 19.83 4.89 -0.78
CA ILE A 68 18.94 4.99 -1.95
C ILE A 68 17.47 5.00 -1.56
N SER A 69 16.66 5.76 -2.31
CA SER A 69 15.21 5.75 -2.13
C SER A 69 14.60 4.41 -2.56
N ARG A 70 13.38 4.12 -2.07
CA ARG A 70 12.62 2.91 -2.43
C ARG A 70 12.43 2.78 -3.94
N SER A 71 12.14 3.88 -4.63
CA SER A 71 12.02 3.90 -6.10
C SER A 71 13.31 3.52 -6.80
N LYS A 72 14.44 4.11 -6.36
CA LYS A 72 15.76 3.77 -6.91
C LYS A 72 16.11 2.31 -6.64
N ALA A 73 15.81 1.80 -5.45
CA ALA A 73 16.03 0.40 -5.10
C ALA A 73 15.19 -0.55 -5.96
N ARG A 74 13.91 -0.26 -6.22
CA ARG A 74 13.04 -1.05 -7.11
C ARG A 74 13.56 -1.03 -8.55
N ASN A 75 13.88 0.15 -9.09
CA ASN A 75 14.43 0.27 -10.44
C ASN A 75 15.75 -0.49 -10.58
N LEU A 76 16.64 -0.43 -9.59
CA LEU A 76 17.88 -1.20 -9.56
C LEU A 76 17.60 -2.71 -9.61
N GLY A 77 16.67 -3.19 -8.78
CA GLY A 77 16.26 -4.59 -8.75
C GLY A 77 15.71 -5.07 -10.10
N VAL A 78 14.86 -4.28 -10.74
CA VAL A 78 14.32 -4.57 -12.09
C VAL A 78 15.44 -4.58 -13.14
N GLY A 79 16.38 -3.64 -13.06
CA GLY A 79 17.53 -3.58 -13.97
C GLY A 79 18.46 -4.80 -13.86
N LEU A 80 18.69 -5.29 -12.64
CA LEU A 80 19.56 -6.44 -12.35
C LEU A 80 18.89 -7.80 -12.61
N ALA A 81 17.57 -7.82 -12.75
CA ALA A 81 16.81 -9.05 -12.99
C ALA A 81 17.18 -9.67 -14.34
N LYS A 82 17.41 -10.99 -14.36
CA LYS A 82 17.77 -11.75 -15.57
C LYS A 82 16.54 -11.98 -16.46
N GLU A 83 15.39 -12.21 -15.86
CA GLU A 83 14.18 -12.58 -16.59
C GLU A 83 13.43 -11.34 -17.09
N ASN A 84 12.61 -11.53 -18.13
CA ASN A 84 11.76 -10.48 -18.67
C ASN A 84 10.55 -10.18 -17.78
N ILE A 85 10.06 -11.19 -17.05
CA ILE A 85 8.92 -11.05 -16.14
C ILE A 85 9.45 -10.85 -14.73
N ILE A 86 9.00 -9.76 -14.10
CA ILE A 86 9.37 -9.36 -12.75
C ILE A 86 8.15 -9.46 -11.87
N ALA A 87 8.26 -10.17 -10.75
CA ALA A 87 7.29 -10.10 -9.66
C ALA A 87 7.87 -9.29 -8.51
N MET A 88 7.02 -8.53 -7.81
CA MET A 88 7.42 -7.74 -6.65
C MET A 88 6.45 -7.94 -5.49
N THR A 89 7.00 -7.91 -4.28
CA THR A 89 6.27 -7.78 -3.02
C THR A 89 7.07 -6.93 -2.04
N ASP A 90 6.40 -6.34 -1.06
CA ASP A 90 7.04 -5.51 -0.03
C ASP A 90 7.52 -6.38 1.15
N ALA A 91 8.57 -5.93 1.86
CA ALA A 91 9.21 -6.70 2.94
C ALA A 91 8.29 -7.00 4.13
N GLY A 92 7.26 -6.17 4.37
CA GLY A 92 6.23 -6.38 5.40
C GLY A 92 5.09 -7.32 5.00
N CYS A 93 5.24 -8.06 3.89
CA CYS A 93 4.23 -8.99 3.38
C CYS A 93 4.62 -10.46 3.61
N VAL A 94 3.61 -11.36 3.55
CA VAL A 94 3.77 -12.82 3.53
C VAL A 94 2.99 -13.37 2.35
N ALA A 95 3.67 -13.98 1.38
CA ALA A 95 3.05 -14.49 0.17
C ALA A 95 2.28 -15.80 0.42
N LYS A 96 1.05 -15.92 -0.10
CA LYS A 96 0.34 -17.21 -0.11
C LYS A 96 1.04 -18.20 -1.03
N LYS A 97 0.96 -19.49 -0.74
CA LYS A 97 1.69 -20.57 -1.44
C LYS A 97 1.58 -20.52 -2.98
N ASN A 98 0.44 -20.11 -3.51
CA ASN A 98 0.15 -20.03 -4.95
C ASN A 98 0.19 -18.59 -5.49
N TRP A 99 0.74 -17.64 -4.73
CA TRP A 99 0.78 -16.23 -5.12
C TRP A 99 1.52 -16.00 -6.44
N LEU A 100 2.76 -16.49 -6.54
CA LEU A 100 3.59 -16.29 -7.72
C LEU A 100 3.04 -17.03 -8.94
N GLU A 101 2.48 -18.21 -8.75
CA GLU A 101 1.79 -18.97 -9.79
C GLU A 101 0.61 -18.18 -10.37
N ASN A 102 -0.22 -17.58 -9.51
CA ASN A 102 -1.37 -16.80 -9.94
C ASN A 102 -0.95 -15.51 -10.67
N LEU A 103 0.15 -14.86 -10.26
CA LEU A 103 0.72 -13.74 -11.01
C LEU A 103 1.31 -14.18 -12.35
N ALA A 104 1.87 -15.39 -12.46
CA ALA A 104 2.49 -15.91 -13.67
C ALA A 104 1.46 -16.29 -14.75
N LYS A 105 0.31 -16.85 -14.37
CA LYS A 105 -0.70 -17.40 -15.29
C LYS A 105 -1.07 -16.50 -16.48
N PRO A 106 -1.29 -15.17 -16.31
CA PRO A 106 -1.61 -14.31 -17.45
C PRO A 106 -0.48 -14.18 -18.49
N PHE A 107 0.78 -14.28 -18.07
CA PHE A 107 1.92 -14.23 -18.97
C PHE A 107 2.09 -15.53 -19.76
N LEU A 108 1.70 -16.68 -19.18
CA LEU A 108 1.74 -17.98 -19.85
C LEU A 108 0.75 -18.09 -21.00
N LYS A 109 -0.37 -17.37 -20.92
CA LYS A 109 -1.42 -17.34 -21.95
C LYS A 109 -1.14 -16.34 -23.07
N ASN A 110 -0.14 -15.48 -22.90
CA ASN A 110 0.16 -14.41 -23.86
C ASN A 110 1.32 -14.89 -24.75
N GLU A 111 1.01 -15.46 -25.91
CA GLU A 111 2.00 -16.00 -26.86
C GLU A 111 2.94 -14.91 -27.40
N ASN A 112 2.50 -13.64 -27.41
CA ASN A 112 3.31 -12.47 -27.74
C ASN A 112 3.95 -11.82 -26.50
N ASN A 113 5.11 -12.30 -26.10
CA ASN A 113 5.92 -11.72 -24.98
C ASN A 113 6.36 -10.25 -25.18
N SER A 114 6.02 -9.63 -26.32
CA SER A 114 6.37 -8.24 -26.65
C SER A 114 5.32 -7.23 -26.15
N LYS A 115 4.07 -7.67 -25.86
CA LYS A 115 3.01 -6.75 -25.40
C LYS A 115 3.25 -6.36 -23.94
N SER A 116 3.22 -5.05 -23.67
CA SER A 116 3.32 -4.52 -22.31
C SER A 116 2.16 -5.02 -21.44
N LEU A 117 2.47 -5.81 -20.41
CA LEU A 117 1.48 -6.44 -19.53
C LEU A 117 1.88 -6.27 -18.08
N VAL A 118 0.89 -5.91 -17.26
CA VAL A 118 0.98 -5.88 -15.79
C VAL A 118 -0.09 -6.79 -15.19
N VAL A 119 0.26 -7.52 -14.16
CA VAL A 119 -0.67 -8.32 -13.35
C VAL A 119 -0.69 -7.76 -11.94
N ALA A 120 -1.82 -7.18 -11.54
CA ALA A 120 -2.08 -6.71 -10.19
C ALA A 120 -2.69 -7.85 -9.37
N GLY A 121 -1.96 -8.31 -8.35
CA GLY A 121 -2.50 -9.21 -7.33
C GLY A 121 -3.20 -8.43 -6.24
N PHE A 122 -3.59 -9.12 -5.18
CA PHE A 122 -4.30 -8.54 -4.03
C PHE A 122 -3.48 -8.70 -2.74
N TYR A 123 -3.76 -7.86 -1.76
CA TYR A 123 -3.18 -7.95 -0.42
C TYR A 123 -4.28 -7.99 0.63
N ASP A 124 -4.19 -8.97 1.52
CA ASP A 124 -5.04 -9.08 2.68
C ASP A 124 -4.41 -8.32 3.85
N MET A 125 -5.14 -7.38 4.39
CA MET A 125 -4.76 -6.69 5.61
C MET A 125 -5.07 -7.58 6.80
N VAL A 126 -4.03 -8.02 7.52
CA VAL A 126 -4.18 -8.98 8.61
C VAL A 126 -3.68 -8.40 9.94
N PRO A 127 -4.47 -8.55 11.02
CA PRO A 127 -3.97 -8.25 12.36
C PRO A 127 -2.76 -9.13 12.71
N THR A 128 -1.80 -8.54 13.44
CA THR A 128 -0.60 -9.26 13.92
C THR A 128 -0.85 -10.03 15.21
N PHE A 129 -1.83 -9.61 16.00
CA PHE A 129 -2.22 -10.30 17.22
C PHE A 129 -3.21 -11.44 16.88
N SER A 130 -2.84 -12.67 17.22
CA SER A 130 -3.65 -13.87 16.94
C SER A 130 -4.85 -14.02 17.89
N LYS A 131 -4.69 -13.57 19.14
CA LYS A 131 -5.77 -13.59 20.12
C LYS A 131 -6.73 -12.44 19.85
N ARG A 132 -8.02 -12.72 19.78
CA ARG A 132 -9.09 -11.73 19.64
C ARG A 132 -9.27 -10.95 20.93
N ASP A 133 -8.39 -10.00 21.15
CA ASP A 133 -8.42 -9.04 22.26
C ASP A 133 -8.65 -7.61 21.72
N ILE A 134 -8.58 -6.63 22.62
CA ILE A 134 -8.78 -5.22 22.28
C ILE A 134 -7.79 -4.72 21.21
N ARG A 135 -6.55 -5.23 21.19
CA ARG A 135 -5.52 -4.86 20.21
C ARG A 135 -5.82 -5.45 18.84
N HIS A 136 -6.29 -6.69 18.78
CA HIS A 136 -6.74 -7.33 17.54
C HIS A 136 -7.91 -6.56 16.93
N ASN A 137 -8.93 -6.22 17.74
CA ASN A 137 -10.10 -5.46 17.27
C ASN A 137 -9.72 -4.07 16.76
N LEU A 138 -8.77 -3.40 17.41
CA LEU A 138 -8.23 -2.13 16.93
C LEU A 138 -7.52 -2.29 15.58
N GLN A 139 -6.70 -3.33 15.41
CA GLN A 139 -6.04 -3.60 14.13
C GLN A 139 -7.02 -3.98 13.02
N GLU A 140 -8.08 -4.72 13.32
CA GLU A 140 -9.16 -4.96 12.36
C GLU A 140 -9.86 -3.65 11.96
N CYS A 141 -10.07 -2.72 12.91
CA CYS A 141 -10.58 -1.39 12.59
C CYS A 141 -9.65 -0.65 11.61
N PHE A 142 -8.32 -0.70 11.79
CA PHE A 142 -7.35 -0.07 10.87
C PHE A 142 -7.51 -0.55 9.43
N THR A 143 -7.92 -1.79 9.19
CA THR A 143 -8.12 -2.31 7.83
C THR A 143 -9.14 -1.51 7.03
N VAL A 144 -10.14 -0.94 7.71
CA VAL A 144 -11.21 -0.13 7.08
C VAL A 144 -10.67 1.20 6.53
N PHE A 145 -9.52 1.67 7.05
CA PHE A 145 -8.95 2.98 6.72
C PHE A 145 -7.68 2.89 5.85
N LEU A 146 -6.97 1.75 5.87
CA LEU A 146 -5.66 1.65 5.22
C LEU A 146 -5.67 1.15 3.78
N GLY A 147 -6.73 0.48 3.34
CA GLY A 147 -6.71 -0.09 2.01
C GLY A 147 -8.05 -0.64 1.53
N THR A 148 -8.00 -1.41 0.48
CA THR A 148 -9.18 -2.05 -0.14
C THR A 148 -9.47 -3.37 0.56
N LEU A 149 -10.67 -3.53 1.10
CA LEU A 149 -11.11 -4.80 1.67
C LEU A 149 -11.38 -5.84 0.55
N PRO A 150 -11.27 -7.15 0.84
CA PRO A 150 -11.48 -8.19 -0.18
C PRO A 150 -12.84 -8.12 -0.90
N ARG A 151 -13.89 -7.69 -0.20
CA ARG A 151 -15.22 -7.50 -0.77
C ARG A 151 -15.33 -6.29 -1.70
N ASP A 152 -14.50 -5.27 -1.49
CA ASP A 152 -14.47 -4.04 -2.26
C ASP A 152 -13.49 -4.14 -3.47
N PHE A 153 -12.94 -5.33 -3.73
CA PHE A 153 -12.07 -5.56 -4.89
C PHE A 153 -12.87 -5.49 -6.19
N ASP A 154 -12.54 -4.51 -7.02
CA ASP A 154 -13.08 -4.38 -8.38
C ASP A 154 -11.99 -4.72 -9.41
N LYS A 155 -12.28 -5.69 -10.26
CA LYS A 155 -11.40 -6.14 -11.33
C LYS A 155 -11.13 -5.08 -12.42
N ASN A 156 -11.90 -4.00 -12.47
CA ASN A 156 -11.76 -2.94 -13.47
C ASN A 156 -10.96 -1.74 -12.93
N THR A 157 -11.10 -1.43 -11.64
CA THR A 157 -10.59 -0.19 -11.04
C THR A 157 -9.51 -0.38 -9.97
N PHE A 158 -9.30 -1.63 -9.45
CA PHE A 158 -8.26 -1.86 -8.45
C PHE A 158 -6.88 -1.47 -8.98
N LEU A 159 -6.20 -0.55 -8.29
CA LEU A 159 -4.87 -0.08 -8.68
C LEU A 159 -3.78 -1.11 -8.31
N PRO A 160 -2.83 -1.38 -9.22
CA PRO A 160 -1.66 -2.18 -8.88
C PRO A 160 -0.93 -1.62 -7.66
N SER A 161 -0.45 -2.51 -6.80
CA SER A 161 0.39 -2.14 -5.66
C SER A 161 1.62 -3.04 -5.63
N THR A 162 2.75 -2.49 -5.26
CA THR A 162 4.00 -3.24 -5.13
C THR A 162 3.96 -4.35 -4.08
N ARG A 163 2.92 -4.38 -3.24
CA ARG A 163 2.66 -5.51 -2.33
C ARG A 163 2.41 -6.82 -3.09
N SER A 164 1.73 -6.73 -4.25
CA SER A 164 1.43 -7.90 -5.07
C SER A 164 1.30 -7.49 -6.54
N ILE A 165 2.38 -7.55 -7.29
CA ILE A 165 2.42 -7.14 -8.69
C ILE A 165 3.39 -8.01 -9.48
N ALA A 166 3.08 -8.24 -10.76
CA ALA A 166 4.06 -8.69 -11.74
C ALA A 166 3.92 -7.88 -13.03
N PHE A 167 5.02 -7.69 -13.75
CA PHE A 167 5.04 -6.99 -15.02
C PHE A 167 6.21 -7.48 -15.88
N ASN A 168 6.09 -7.31 -17.19
CA ASN A 168 7.26 -7.50 -18.06
C ASN A 168 8.08 -6.21 -18.16
N LYS A 169 9.36 -6.33 -18.48
CA LYS A 169 10.28 -5.18 -18.59
C LYS A 169 9.80 -4.15 -19.62
N ALA A 170 9.04 -4.57 -20.64
CA ALA A 170 8.45 -3.67 -21.63
C ALA A 170 7.43 -2.72 -20.99
N ALA A 171 6.56 -3.23 -20.11
CA ALA A 171 5.60 -2.41 -19.36
C ALA A 171 6.30 -1.42 -18.42
N TRP A 172 7.32 -1.88 -17.69
CA TRP A 172 8.10 -1.02 -16.80
C TRP A 172 8.82 0.09 -17.57
N LYS A 173 9.46 -0.23 -18.71
CA LYS A 173 10.13 0.76 -19.56
C LYS A 173 9.13 1.76 -20.13
N LYS A 174 7.98 1.30 -20.64
CA LYS A 174 6.93 2.16 -21.22
C LYS A 174 6.36 3.13 -20.18
N ALA A 175 6.21 2.69 -18.91
CA ALA A 175 5.80 3.55 -17.81
C ALA A 175 6.90 4.50 -17.30
N GLY A 176 8.14 4.41 -17.80
CA GLY A 176 9.30 5.19 -17.34
C GLY A 176 9.86 4.76 -15.98
N GLY A 177 9.56 3.54 -15.52
CA GLY A 177 9.99 2.99 -14.24
C GLY A 177 9.29 3.61 -13.03
N PHE A 178 9.77 3.25 -11.83
CA PHE A 178 9.30 3.87 -10.58
C PHE A 178 9.85 5.30 -10.46
N PRO A 179 9.01 6.28 -10.00
CA PRO A 179 9.38 7.69 -9.97
C PRO A 179 10.49 7.96 -8.96
N ILE A 180 11.65 8.44 -9.42
CA ILE A 180 12.83 8.67 -8.57
C ILE A 180 12.79 9.98 -7.78
N PHE A 181 11.87 10.89 -8.12
CA PHE A 181 11.67 12.17 -7.43
C PHE A 181 10.87 12.03 -6.12
N LEU A 182 10.23 10.86 -5.90
CA LEU A 182 9.56 10.53 -4.65
C LEU A 182 10.48 9.70 -3.76
N ASN A 183 10.78 10.20 -2.56
CA ASN A 183 11.75 9.53 -1.70
C ASN A 183 11.15 8.38 -0.90
N ASP A 184 9.89 8.46 -0.41
CA ASP A 184 9.40 7.51 0.60
C ASP A 184 7.99 6.95 0.40
N THR A 185 7.09 7.64 -0.29
CA THR A 185 5.67 7.24 -0.41
C THR A 185 5.06 7.65 -1.73
N ALA A 186 3.91 7.03 -2.07
CA ALA A 186 3.14 7.25 -3.30
C ALA A 186 3.84 6.83 -4.62
N GLU A 187 5.02 6.23 -4.55
CA GLU A 187 5.76 5.79 -5.73
C GLU A 187 5.05 4.69 -6.52
N ASP A 188 4.33 3.79 -5.83
CA ASP A 188 3.50 2.77 -6.46
C ASP A 188 2.21 3.36 -7.06
N THR A 189 1.65 4.38 -6.42
CA THR A 189 0.49 5.13 -6.95
C THR A 189 0.85 5.83 -8.24
N VAL A 190 1.98 6.58 -8.28
CA VAL A 190 2.44 7.27 -9.49
C VAL A 190 2.81 6.26 -10.59
N PHE A 191 3.49 5.17 -10.24
CA PHE A 191 3.77 4.12 -11.21
C PHE A 191 2.48 3.55 -11.82
N SER A 192 1.47 3.27 -10.98
CA SER A 192 0.18 2.76 -11.42
C SER A 192 -0.58 3.74 -12.31
N GLN A 193 -0.51 5.05 -12.03
CA GLN A 193 -1.08 6.08 -12.91
C GLN A 193 -0.38 6.09 -14.28
N LYS A 194 0.94 6.04 -14.30
CA LYS A 194 1.71 5.95 -15.56
C LYS A 194 1.37 4.70 -16.38
N LEU A 195 1.04 3.59 -15.73
CA LEU A 195 0.56 2.39 -16.45
C LEU A 195 -0.75 2.68 -17.17
N ILE A 196 -1.68 3.39 -16.53
CA ILE A 196 -2.99 3.75 -17.09
C ILE A 196 -2.83 4.79 -18.22
N GLU A 197 -2.08 5.86 -17.98
CA GLU A 197 -1.81 6.93 -18.94
C GLU A 197 -1.16 6.40 -20.23
N ASN A 198 -0.30 5.39 -20.10
CA ASN A 198 0.35 4.76 -21.24
C ASN A 198 -0.48 3.61 -21.85
N ALA A 199 -1.75 3.45 -21.47
CA ALA A 199 -2.64 2.40 -21.96
C ALA A 199 -1.99 0.99 -21.90
N ILE A 200 -1.32 0.70 -20.79
CA ILE A 200 -0.70 -0.61 -20.56
C ILE A 200 -1.79 -1.57 -20.06
N GLU A 201 -1.83 -2.76 -20.61
CA GLU A 201 -2.78 -3.80 -20.21
C GLU A 201 -2.55 -4.20 -18.75
N ILE A 202 -3.58 -4.08 -17.89
CA ILE A 202 -3.53 -4.45 -16.48
C ILE A 202 -4.55 -5.58 -16.23
N LYS A 203 -4.04 -6.78 -15.92
CA LYS A 203 -4.88 -7.91 -15.46
C LYS A 203 -4.91 -7.95 -13.94
N ARG A 204 -6.08 -7.93 -13.36
CA ARG A 204 -6.29 -7.90 -11.90
C ARG A 204 -6.71 -9.26 -11.41
N ILE A 205 -5.87 -9.90 -10.59
CA ILE A 205 -6.01 -11.29 -10.12
C ILE A 205 -6.17 -11.31 -8.61
N LYS A 206 -7.41 -11.33 -8.13
CA LYS A 206 -7.73 -11.34 -6.70
C LYS A 206 -7.05 -12.49 -5.93
N ASN A 207 -6.83 -13.63 -6.59
CA ASN A 207 -6.25 -14.83 -5.97
C ASN A 207 -4.72 -14.82 -5.89
N ALA A 208 -4.04 -13.86 -6.51
CA ALA A 208 -2.61 -13.63 -6.30
C ALA A 208 -2.42 -12.81 -5.01
N ARG A 209 -2.44 -13.49 -3.85
CA ARG A 209 -2.61 -12.87 -2.53
C ARG A 209 -1.33 -12.88 -1.70
N VAL A 210 -1.08 -11.74 -1.06
CA VAL A 210 -0.13 -11.62 0.05
C VAL A 210 -0.86 -11.14 1.29
N GLU A 211 -0.39 -11.52 2.47
CA GLU A 211 -0.83 -10.94 3.74
C GLU A 211 0.05 -9.73 4.06
N TRP A 212 -0.57 -8.64 4.44
CA TRP A 212 0.10 -7.42 4.86
C TRP A 212 -0.28 -7.09 6.29
N SER A 213 0.71 -7.08 7.19
CA SER A 213 0.50 -6.87 8.62
C SER A 213 0.03 -5.46 8.93
N MET A 214 -0.94 -5.35 9.83
CA MET A 214 -1.44 -4.07 10.30
C MET A 214 -0.48 -3.40 11.28
N PRO A 215 -0.52 -2.06 11.40
CA PRO A 215 0.21 -1.34 12.43
C PRO A 215 -0.10 -1.85 13.83
N GLU A 216 0.92 -1.93 14.69
CA GLU A 216 0.77 -2.53 16.03
C GLU A 216 -0.09 -1.68 16.99
N ASN A 217 -0.13 -0.37 16.78
CA ASN A 217 -0.84 0.58 17.64
C ASN A 217 -1.24 1.84 16.87
N ILE A 218 -2.00 2.72 17.55
CA ILE A 218 -2.50 3.98 17.00
C ILE A 218 -1.38 4.92 16.55
N SER A 219 -0.26 5.00 17.28
CA SER A 219 0.85 5.89 16.93
C SER A 219 1.52 5.49 15.62
N VAL A 220 1.78 4.18 15.44
CA VAL A 220 2.33 3.64 14.18
C VAL A 220 1.34 3.80 13.02
N PHE A 221 0.04 3.60 13.30
CA PHE A 221 -1.03 3.84 12.32
C PHE A 221 -1.08 5.31 11.88
N PHE A 222 -1.09 6.24 12.85
CA PHE A 222 -1.09 7.69 12.61
C PHE A 222 0.09 8.13 11.75
N THR A 223 1.30 7.71 12.12
CA THR A 223 2.53 8.02 11.37
C THR A 223 2.46 7.49 9.94
N LYS A 224 1.87 6.32 9.74
CA LYS A 224 1.70 5.71 8.41
C LYS A 224 0.73 6.50 7.53
N ILE A 225 -0.44 6.88 8.08
CA ILE A 225 -1.44 7.70 7.36
C ILE A 225 -0.85 9.07 7.02
N LYS A 226 -0.18 9.71 7.99
CA LYS A 226 0.49 11.01 7.79
C LYS A 226 1.51 10.96 6.64
N LYS A 227 2.36 9.92 6.62
CA LYS A 227 3.30 9.70 5.51
C LYS A 227 2.59 9.50 4.16
N TYR A 228 1.47 8.79 4.13
CA TYR A 228 0.70 8.61 2.89
C TYR A 228 0.15 9.94 2.38
N ALA A 229 -0.50 10.73 3.24
CA ALA A 229 -1.05 12.04 2.88
C ALA A 229 0.04 13.00 2.36
N LYS A 230 1.22 13.03 3.03
CA LYS A 230 2.38 13.79 2.58
C LYS A 230 2.87 13.33 1.19
N GLY A 231 2.93 12.02 0.96
CA GLY A 231 3.33 11.46 -0.33
C GLY A 231 2.34 11.76 -1.45
N ASP A 232 1.04 11.76 -1.16
CA ASP A 232 0.01 12.08 -2.14
C ASP A 232 0.15 13.51 -2.66
N ILE A 233 0.47 14.49 -1.79
CA ILE A 233 0.75 15.86 -2.20
C ILE A 233 1.98 15.92 -3.12
N LYS A 234 3.09 15.30 -2.70
CA LYS A 234 4.33 15.29 -3.49
C LYS A 234 4.18 14.59 -4.84
N SER A 235 3.28 13.63 -4.92
CA SER A 235 3.03 12.88 -6.16
C SER A 235 2.34 13.70 -7.24
N LYS A 236 1.73 14.85 -6.89
CA LYS A 236 0.90 15.70 -7.77
C LYS A 236 -0.28 14.95 -8.41
N VAL A 237 -0.63 13.78 -7.93
CA VAL A 237 -1.76 12.98 -8.41
C VAL A 237 -3.02 13.40 -7.66
N ILE A 238 -3.64 14.51 -8.12
CA ILE A 238 -4.86 15.06 -7.50
C ILE A 238 -6.08 14.21 -7.87
N TYR A 239 -6.12 13.71 -9.10
CA TYR A 239 -7.24 12.95 -9.63
C TYR A 239 -6.78 11.66 -10.27
N SER A 240 -7.44 10.56 -9.96
CA SER A 240 -7.21 9.27 -10.61
C SER A 240 -8.36 8.95 -11.56
N GLN A 241 -8.08 8.85 -12.87
CA GLN A 241 -9.07 8.46 -13.87
C GLN A 241 -9.73 7.10 -13.53
N ALA A 242 -9.00 6.19 -12.89
CA ALA A 242 -9.52 4.89 -12.48
C ALA A 242 -10.48 4.94 -11.29
N LYS A 243 -10.41 5.99 -10.45
CA LYS A 243 -11.18 6.11 -9.20
C LYS A 243 -12.12 7.31 -9.18
N GLY A 244 -12.02 8.22 -10.14
CA GLY A 244 -12.87 9.41 -10.18
C GLY A 244 -12.86 10.20 -8.87
N ILE A 245 -14.05 10.58 -8.36
CA ILE A 245 -14.25 11.30 -7.09
C ILE A 245 -13.71 10.52 -5.88
N GLU A 246 -13.53 9.21 -5.98
CA GLU A 246 -12.93 8.39 -4.92
C GLU A 246 -11.40 8.49 -4.87
N SER A 247 -10.78 9.32 -5.68
CA SER A 247 -9.33 9.51 -5.62
C SER A 247 -8.91 10.03 -4.24
N HIS A 248 -7.74 9.61 -3.79
CA HIS A 248 -7.28 9.86 -2.42
C HIS A 248 -7.16 11.36 -2.13
N ASN A 249 -6.68 12.13 -3.08
CA ASN A 249 -6.46 13.56 -2.90
C ASN A 249 -7.76 14.39 -2.83
N ILE A 250 -8.82 13.98 -3.53
CA ILE A 250 -10.15 14.60 -3.37
C ILE A 250 -10.68 14.34 -1.95
N LYS A 251 -10.48 13.13 -1.42
CA LYS A 251 -10.87 12.82 -0.04
C LYS A 251 -10.15 13.69 0.99
N VAL A 252 -8.88 14.06 0.74
CA VAL A 252 -8.13 15.00 1.59
C VAL A 252 -8.81 16.37 1.63
N ILE A 253 -9.21 16.91 0.47
CA ILE A 253 -9.93 18.20 0.39
C ILE A 253 -11.24 18.14 1.17
N LEU A 254 -12.00 17.05 1.05
CA LEU A 254 -13.24 16.84 1.80
C LEU A 254 -13.02 16.78 3.32
N VAL A 255 -11.91 16.17 3.77
CA VAL A 255 -11.52 16.16 5.19
C VAL A 255 -11.25 17.59 5.65
N LEU A 256 -10.41 18.35 4.95
CA LEU A 256 -10.09 19.74 5.30
C LEU A 256 -11.35 20.62 5.35
N THR A 257 -12.21 20.55 4.33
CA THR A 257 -13.48 21.29 4.28
C THR A 257 -14.35 20.99 5.48
N ARG A 258 -14.50 19.71 5.84
CA ARG A 258 -15.29 19.30 7.01
C ARG A 258 -14.77 19.91 8.31
N TYR A 259 -13.46 19.94 8.53
CA TYR A 259 -12.87 20.50 9.75
C TYR A 259 -12.91 22.04 9.77
N ILE A 260 -12.77 22.70 8.63
CA ILE A 260 -12.93 24.17 8.51
C ILE A 260 -14.38 24.55 8.85
N VAL A 261 -15.37 23.88 8.26
CA VAL A 261 -16.78 24.14 8.50
C VAL A 261 -17.16 23.80 9.96
N GLY A 262 -16.74 22.64 10.44
CA GLY A 262 -17.00 22.22 11.84
C GLY A 262 -16.35 23.14 12.86
N GLY A 263 -15.10 23.60 12.62
CA GLY A 263 -14.41 24.56 13.46
C GLY A 263 -15.09 25.95 13.44
N GLY A 264 -15.57 26.38 12.28
CA GLY A 264 -16.38 27.60 12.17
C GLY A 264 -17.66 27.52 12.99
N ILE A 265 -18.42 26.44 12.87
CA ILE A 265 -19.65 26.22 13.65
C ILE A 265 -19.32 26.19 15.17
N PHE A 266 -18.22 25.54 15.56
CA PHE A 266 -17.77 25.54 16.95
C PHE A 266 -17.48 26.95 17.47
N LEU A 267 -16.72 27.76 16.74
CA LEU A 267 -16.42 29.14 17.12
C LEU A 267 -17.69 29.99 17.20
N PHE A 268 -18.57 29.94 16.20
CA PHE A 268 -19.86 30.63 16.26
C PHE A 268 -20.72 30.20 17.44
N SER A 269 -20.61 28.93 17.84
CA SER A 269 -21.30 28.43 19.04
C SER A 269 -20.71 29.01 20.32
N VAL A 270 -19.36 29.10 20.42
CA VAL A 270 -18.69 29.70 21.58
C VAL A 270 -19.02 31.20 21.73
N PHE A 271 -19.15 31.92 20.62
CA PHE A 271 -19.52 33.35 20.63
C PHE A 271 -21.03 33.60 20.72
N GLY A 272 -21.86 32.56 20.88
CA GLY A 272 -23.31 32.69 21.04
C GLY A 272 -24.10 32.95 19.77
N PHE A 273 -23.49 32.95 18.59
CA PHE A 273 -24.19 33.16 17.32
C PHE A 273 -24.96 31.91 16.86
N VAL A 274 -24.56 30.72 17.30
CA VAL A 274 -25.19 29.44 16.98
C VAL A 274 -25.38 28.66 18.28
N SER A 275 -26.53 27.98 18.46
CA SER A 275 -26.74 27.13 19.63
C SER A 275 -25.69 26.03 19.74
N PRO A 276 -25.09 25.81 20.95
CA PRO A 276 -24.16 24.71 21.18
C PRO A 276 -24.71 23.32 20.79
N PHE A 277 -26.02 23.15 20.89
CA PHE A 277 -26.69 21.90 20.47
C PHE A 277 -26.46 21.57 18.97
N VAL A 278 -26.36 22.60 18.13
CA VAL A 278 -26.07 22.37 16.69
C VAL A 278 -24.71 21.73 16.51
N PHE A 279 -23.68 22.27 17.17
CA PHE A 279 -22.32 21.69 17.09
C PHE A 279 -22.29 20.27 17.66
N VAL A 280 -22.85 20.07 18.86
CA VAL A 280 -22.89 18.74 19.52
C VAL A 280 -23.64 17.72 18.67
N SER A 281 -24.77 18.11 18.05
CA SER A 281 -25.54 17.22 17.18
C SER A 281 -24.75 16.82 15.94
N LEU A 282 -24.14 17.78 15.24
CA LEU A 282 -23.35 17.52 14.03
C LEU A 282 -22.11 16.66 14.34
N PHE A 283 -21.46 16.91 15.48
CA PHE A 283 -20.32 16.12 15.91
C PHE A 283 -20.74 14.69 16.29
N SER A 284 -21.86 14.52 16.97
CA SER A 284 -22.42 13.21 17.30
C SER A 284 -22.78 12.40 16.03
N ILE A 285 -23.39 13.06 15.05
CA ILE A 285 -23.71 12.47 13.75
C ILE A 285 -22.40 12.01 13.05
N TYR A 286 -21.35 12.83 13.06
CA TYR A 286 -20.05 12.46 12.49
C TYR A 286 -19.47 11.21 13.17
N LEU A 287 -19.47 11.15 14.51
CA LEU A 287 -18.98 9.98 15.24
C LEU A 287 -19.83 8.73 14.96
N PHE A 288 -21.15 8.91 14.87
CA PHE A 288 -22.06 7.82 14.53
C PHE A 288 -21.78 7.26 13.13
N PHE A 289 -21.56 8.12 12.13
CA PHE A 289 -21.18 7.65 10.79
C PHE A 289 -19.80 6.96 10.77
N ALA A 290 -18.86 7.40 11.59
CA ALA A 290 -17.57 6.72 11.74
C ALA A 290 -17.73 5.32 12.34
N PHE A 291 -18.56 5.16 13.37
CA PHE A 291 -18.96 3.87 13.92
C PHE A 291 -19.66 3.00 12.86
N LEU A 292 -20.70 3.55 12.19
CA LEU A 292 -21.49 2.83 11.20
C LEU A 292 -20.64 2.35 10.01
N LYS A 293 -19.71 3.17 9.54
CA LYS A 293 -18.74 2.80 8.49
C LYS A 293 -17.97 1.54 8.88
N VAL A 294 -17.42 1.48 10.10
CA VAL A 294 -16.66 0.32 10.57
C VAL A 294 -17.59 -0.87 10.79
N PHE A 295 -18.74 -0.65 11.42
CA PHE A 295 -19.75 -1.68 11.66
C PHE A 295 -20.15 -2.42 10.38
N LEU A 296 -20.52 -1.67 9.34
CA LEU A 296 -20.89 -2.22 8.04
C LEU A 296 -19.71 -2.90 7.34
N LYS A 297 -18.50 -2.36 7.52
CA LYS A 297 -17.27 -2.87 6.91
C LYS A 297 -16.63 -4.04 7.66
N THR A 298 -17.09 -4.41 8.85
CA THR A 298 -16.56 -5.52 9.67
C THR A 298 -17.61 -6.59 9.99
N ASN A 299 -18.55 -6.80 9.05
CA ASN A 299 -19.63 -7.77 9.19
C ASN A 299 -20.47 -7.57 10.46
N LYS A 300 -20.82 -6.30 10.77
CA LYS A 300 -21.65 -5.89 11.90
C LYS A 300 -21.06 -6.23 13.29
N ARG A 301 -19.73 -6.24 13.39
CA ARG A 301 -19.02 -6.51 14.65
C ARG A 301 -18.90 -5.22 15.47
N VAL A 302 -19.69 -5.13 16.54
CA VAL A 302 -19.76 -3.97 17.45
C VAL A 302 -18.42 -3.74 18.15
N GLU A 303 -17.76 -4.81 18.61
CA GLU A 303 -16.48 -4.77 19.33
C GLU A 303 -15.32 -4.18 18.49
N ILE A 304 -15.48 -4.12 17.16
CA ILE A 304 -14.54 -3.43 16.26
C ILE A 304 -15.06 -2.01 15.97
N ALA A 305 -16.37 -1.88 15.77
CA ALA A 305 -17.01 -0.63 15.36
C ALA A 305 -16.85 0.50 16.39
N VAL A 306 -16.80 0.16 17.69
CA VAL A 306 -16.55 1.14 18.77
C VAL A 306 -15.21 1.88 18.62
N TRP A 307 -14.25 1.32 17.91
CA TRP A 307 -12.98 1.99 17.56
C TRP A 307 -13.12 2.97 16.40
N GLY A 308 -14.20 2.85 15.61
CA GLY A 308 -14.42 3.66 14.40
C GLY A 308 -14.28 5.15 14.63
N PRO A 309 -14.97 5.77 15.62
CA PRO A 309 -14.88 7.18 15.95
C PRO A 309 -13.43 7.62 16.25
N VAL A 310 -12.73 6.90 17.12
CA VAL A 310 -11.34 7.21 17.51
C VAL A 310 -10.39 7.13 16.32
N VAL A 311 -10.46 6.03 15.58
CA VAL A 311 -9.59 5.81 14.40
C VAL A 311 -9.91 6.82 13.29
N GLN A 312 -11.17 7.22 13.10
CA GLN A 312 -11.56 8.23 12.11
C GLN A 312 -10.94 9.60 12.44
N ILE A 313 -11.06 10.06 13.71
CA ILE A 313 -10.46 11.33 14.15
C ILE A 313 -8.95 11.29 13.97
N MET A 314 -8.30 10.22 14.40
CA MET A 314 -6.83 10.05 14.24
C MET A 314 -6.41 10.04 12.78
N CYS A 315 -7.20 9.40 11.91
CA CYS A 315 -6.99 9.38 10.47
C CYS A 315 -7.07 10.79 9.85
N ASP A 316 -8.11 11.54 10.22
CA ASP A 316 -8.32 12.89 9.73
C ASP A 316 -7.21 13.84 10.17
N LEU A 317 -6.80 13.80 11.45
CA LEU A 317 -5.67 14.59 11.96
C LEU A 317 -4.36 14.22 11.25
N ALA A 318 -4.10 12.93 11.05
CA ALA A 318 -2.91 12.47 10.35
C ALA A 318 -2.89 12.95 8.90
N VAL A 319 -4.06 12.94 8.21
CA VAL A 319 -4.20 13.44 6.84
C VAL A 319 -3.93 14.94 6.78
N MET A 320 -4.53 15.73 7.67
CA MET A 320 -4.33 17.19 7.70
C MET A 320 -2.87 17.56 7.95
N LEU A 321 -2.21 16.92 8.93
CA LEU A 321 -0.80 17.18 9.23
C LEU A 321 0.12 16.72 8.10
N GLY A 322 -0.14 15.56 7.51
CA GLY A 322 0.66 15.07 6.38
C GLY A 322 0.51 15.95 5.13
N PHE A 323 -0.70 16.48 4.90
CA PHE A 323 -0.96 17.45 3.84
C PHE A 323 -0.19 18.75 4.06
N ALA A 324 -0.28 19.34 5.27
CA ALA A 324 0.44 20.56 5.63
C ALA A 324 1.97 20.39 5.48
N GLU A 325 2.54 19.29 6.00
CA GLU A 325 3.97 18.99 5.82
C GLU A 325 4.36 18.83 4.35
N GLY A 326 3.50 18.17 3.54
CA GLY A 326 3.75 17.99 2.12
C GLY A 326 3.81 19.31 1.36
N ILE A 327 2.92 20.28 1.68
CA ILE A 327 2.93 21.62 1.10
C ILE A 327 4.17 22.41 1.54
N MET A 328 4.47 22.44 2.84
CA MET A 328 5.64 23.18 3.37
C MET A 328 6.95 22.70 2.73
N GLU A 329 7.13 21.41 2.54
CA GLU A 329 8.31 20.88 1.87
C GLU A 329 8.36 21.20 0.36
N GLN A 330 7.22 21.36 -0.31
CA GLN A 330 7.21 21.82 -1.72
C GLN A 330 7.60 23.29 -1.87
N TRP A 331 7.33 24.13 -0.86
CA TRP A 331 7.71 25.55 -0.90
C TRP A 331 9.17 25.78 -0.48
N ALA A 332 9.77 24.81 0.21
CA ALA A 332 11.17 24.86 0.66
C ALA A 332 12.17 24.34 -0.39
N THR A 333 11.69 23.72 -1.47
CA THR A 333 12.49 23.20 -2.61
C THR A 333 12.28 24.03 -3.86
#